data_e6291d0e8d0360ef6ac6d99efc2cf900
#
_entry.id   e6291d0e8d0360ef6ac6d99efc2cf900
#
_cell.length_a   1.000
_cell.length_b   1.000
_cell.length_c   1.000
_cell.angle_alpha   90.00
_cell.angle_beta   90.00
_cell.angle_gamma   90.00
#
_symmetry.space_group_name_H-M   'P 1'
#
loop_
_entity.id
_entity.type
_entity.pdbx_description
1 polymer ?
#
loop_
_entity_poly.entity_id
_entity_poly.type
_entity_poly.pdbx_seq_one_letter_code
_entity_poly.pdbx_strand_id
1 'polypeptide(L)'
;YTLPAKDVADFVKLVERADLTGLPAIDAVSSARRPLLAYGALVLDELIKRGKPRAVIISAQGVREGLLHEQLSEEERAADPLLRAARDYNHLRARDPRHAAELIAWSRAILETAGLAGDEPSPRLIESVCLLSDIGWRAHPDYRGEQSMNVIAHAYFTGIDHVGRAFLALAIFHRYAGLKADSPAANALRALLPTPILDRALLLAAIFRVAYLLSAGMAGLLPRMPATCVDGRLILRLPEDLAPLASDRVIGRLKQLAKLLGRDYEIARL
;
A
#
# COMPACT_ATOMS: atom_id res chain seq x y z
N TYR A 1 4.82 2.60 14.89
CA TYR A 1 6.16 2.02 15.03
C TYR A 1 6.29 1.38 16.41
N THR A 2 6.64 0.09 16.47
CA THR A 2 6.73 -0.68 17.73
C THR A 2 8.19 -0.87 18.12
N LEU A 3 8.53 -0.52 19.36
CA LEU A 3 9.84 -0.67 19.95
C LEU A 3 9.77 -1.59 21.18
N PRO A 4 10.73 -2.49 21.38
CA PRO A 4 10.90 -3.17 22.67
C PRO A 4 11.02 -2.14 23.80
N ALA A 5 10.36 -2.36 24.93
CA ALA A 5 10.43 -1.41 26.04
C ALA A 5 11.88 -1.20 26.56
N LYS A 6 12.74 -2.23 26.42
CA LYS A 6 14.16 -2.14 26.75
C LYS A 6 14.89 -1.09 25.90
N ASP A 7 14.66 -1.08 24.59
CA ASP A 7 15.33 -0.14 23.68
C ASP A 7 14.92 1.30 23.99
N VAL A 8 13.64 1.50 24.37
CA VAL A 8 13.14 2.81 24.79
C VAL A 8 13.77 3.24 26.11
N ALA A 9 13.90 2.35 27.09
CA ALA A 9 14.57 2.63 28.36
C ALA A 9 16.05 2.97 28.17
N ASP A 10 16.74 2.32 27.24
CA ASP A 10 18.15 2.62 26.92
C ASP A 10 18.27 3.97 26.21
N PHE A 11 17.33 4.33 25.33
CA PHE A 11 17.26 5.67 24.74
C PHE A 11 17.01 6.76 25.79
N VAL A 12 16.11 6.53 26.75
CA VAL A 12 15.88 7.47 27.87
C VAL A 12 17.17 7.77 28.61
N LYS A 13 17.94 6.73 28.99
CA LYS A 13 19.23 6.90 29.65
C LYS A 13 20.25 7.68 28.80
N LEU A 14 20.21 7.49 27.48
CA LEU A 14 21.05 8.25 26.55
C LEU A 14 20.69 9.74 26.59
N VAL A 15 19.40 10.08 26.52
CA VAL A 15 18.91 11.47 26.58
C VAL A 15 19.25 12.15 27.92
N GLU A 16 19.20 11.39 29.03
CA GLU A 16 19.55 11.92 30.35
C GLU A 16 21.03 12.25 30.51
N ARG A 17 21.90 11.54 29.78
CA ARG A 17 23.37 11.62 29.95
C ARG A 17 24.08 12.44 28.89
N ALA A 18 23.47 12.63 27.73
CA ALA A 18 24.12 13.22 26.57
C ALA A 18 23.83 14.72 26.46
N ASP A 19 24.82 15.47 25.99
CA ASP A 19 24.55 16.74 25.34
C ASP A 19 23.68 16.45 24.09
N LEU A 20 22.46 16.96 24.08
CA LEU A 20 21.47 16.70 23.02
C LEU A 20 22.01 17.06 21.62
N THR A 21 22.99 17.98 21.54
CA THR A 21 23.62 18.37 20.26
C THR A 21 24.45 17.27 19.62
N GLY A 22 24.89 16.28 20.40
CA GLY A 22 25.66 15.13 19.93
C GLY A 22 24.82 13.90 19.54
N LEU A 23 23.49 13.95 19.68
CA LEU A 23 22.63 12.82 19.34
C LEU A 23 22.49 12.64 17.82
N PRO A 24 22.65 11.40 17.30
CA PRO A 24 22.34 11.13 15.90
C PRO A 24 20.91 11.55 15.54
N ALA A 25 20.76 12.17 14.39
CA ALA A 25 19.47 12.65 13.86
C ALA A 25 18.74 13.72 14.73
N ILE A 26 19.44 14.38 15.66
CA ILE A 26 18.83 15.46 16.46
C ILE A 26 18.27 16.58 15.55
N ASP A 27 18.84 16.77 14.38
CA ASP A 27 18.38 17.76 13.40
C ASP A 27 17.00 17.44 12.80
N ALA A 28 16.55 16.20 12.89
CA ALA A 28 15.17 15.82 12.55
C ALA A 28 14.15 16.33 13.59
N VAL A 29 14.61 16.66 14.81
CA VAL A 29 13.76 17.23 15.85
C VAL A 29 13.78 18.75 15.75
N SER A 30 12.60 19.37 15.61
CA SER A 30 12.49 20.84 15.53
C SER A 30 13.15 21.51 16.75
N SER A 31 13.80 22.63 16.53
CA SER A 31 14.51 23.39 17.58
C SER A 31 13.63 23.70 18.80
N ALA A 32 12.34 23.99 18.57
CA ALA A 32 11.37 24.25 19.64
C ALA A 32 11.07 23.00 20.51
N ARG A 33 11.29 21.78 19.99
CA ARG A 33 11.03 20.53 20.72
C ARG A 33 12.27 19.95 21.40
N ARG A 34 13.47 20.31 20.95
CA ARG A 34 14.74 19.80 21.52
C ARG A 34 14.83 20.00 23.04
N PRO A 35 14.51 21.20 23.62
CA PRO A 35 14.55 21.37 25.07
C PRO A 35 13.57 20.49 25.84
N LEU A 36 12.52 20.00 25.18
CA LEU A 36 11.47 19.17 25.80
C LEU A 36 11.82 17.68 25.80
N LEU A 37 12.85 17.25 25.08
CA LEU A 37 13.22 15.83 24.98
C LEU A 37 13.53 15.20 26.34
N ALA A 38 14.29 15.91 27.20
CA ALA A 38 14.62 15.42 28.53
C ALA A 38 13.36 15.21 29.40
N TYR A 39 12.42 16.13 29.35
CA TYR A 39 11.13 15.97 30.07
C TYR A 39 10.30 14.82 29.51
N GLY A 40 10.24 14.70 28.18
CA GLY A 40 9.57 13.57 27.54
C GLY A 40 10.20 12.24 27.90
N ALA A 41 11.54 12.18 27.99
CA ALA A 41 12.27 11.00 28.39
C ALA A 41 11.96 10.60 29.85
N LEU A 42 11.93 11.54 30.77
CA LEU A 42 11.57 11.31 32.19
C LEU A 42 10.14 10.75 32.32
N VAL A 43 9.17 11.36 31.60
CA VAL A 43 7.77 10.88 31.62
C VAL A 43 7.70 9.45 31.10
N LEU A 44 8.41 9.16 30.00
CA LEU A 44 8.40 7.83 29.39
C LEU A 44 9.09 6.79 30.31
N ASP A 45 10.17 7.15 30.99
CA ASP A 45 10.86 6.31 31.97
C ASP A 45 9.90 5.92 33.12
N GLU A 46 9.20 6.88 33.69
CA GLU A 46 8.22 6.62 34.75
C GLU A 46 7.06 5.73 34.29
N LEU A 47 6.58 5.92 33.06
CA LEU A 47 5.53 5.07 32.49
C LEU A 47 6.03 3.63 32.29
N ILE A 48 7.27 3.45 31.81
CA ILE A 48 7.89 2.13 31.63
C ILE A 48 8.10 1.45 33.00
N LYS A 49 8.65 2.17 33.98
CA LYS A 49 8.90 1.63 35.33
C LYS A 49 7.61 1.16 36.03
N ARG A 50 6.56 1.94 35.93
CA ARG A 50 5.26 1.64 36.57
C ARG A 50 4.43 0.63 35.80
N GLY A 51 4.34 0.79 34.48
CA GLY A 51 3.50 -0.04 33.63
C GLY A 51 4.13 -1.37 33.23
N LYS A 52 5.47 -1.48 33.28
CA LYS A 52 6.25 -2.66 32.85
C LYS A 52 5.78 -3.24 31.51
N PRO A 53 5.61 -2.41 30.46
CA PRO A 53 5.14 -2.87 29.16
C PRO A 53 6.19 -3.77 28.51
N ARG A 54 5.77 -4.67 27.62
CA ARG A 54 6.69 -5.46 26.77
C ARG A 54 7.21 -4.62 25.60
N ALA A 55 6.39 -3.71 25.10
CA ALA A 55 6.70 -2.86 23.96
C ALA A 55 6.05 -1.49 24.12
N VAL A 56 6.63 -0.50 23.46
CA VAL A 56 6.09 0.86 23.33
C VAL A 56 5.71 1.08 21.86
N ILE A 57 4.48 1.46 21.61
CA ILE A 57 3.97 1.75 20.27
C ILE A 57 3.96 3.26 20.07
N ILE A 58 4.79 3.72 19.13
CA ILE A 58 4.80 5.12 18.72
C ILE A 58 3.69 5.34 17.70
N SER A 59 2.77 6.23 18.01
CA SER A 59 1.64 6.60 17.15
C SER A 59 1.73 8.08 16.75
N ALA A 60 1.29 8.38 15.51
CA ALA A 60 1.05 9.76 15.08
C ALA A 60 -0.29 10.31 15.62
N GLN A 61 -1.12 9.45 16.21
CA GLN A 61 -2.39 9.82 16.82
C GLN A 61 -2.16 10.26 18.27
N GLY A 62 -2.79 11.36 18.66
CA GLY A 62 -2.72 11.90 20.01
C GLY A 62 -4.11 12.04 20.65
N VAL A 63 -4.17 12.80 21.74
CA VAL A 63 -5.40 13.02 22.52
C VAL A 63 -6.51 13.66 21.67
N ARG A 64 -6.17 14.57 20.75
CA ARG A 64 -7.16 15.23 19.87
C ARG A 64 -7.85 14.23 18.94
N GLU A 65 -7.08 13.34 18.36
CA GLU A 65 -7.59 12.29 17.48
C GLU A 65 -8.46 11.30 18.28
N GLY A 66 -8.07 10.99 19.54
CA GLY A 66 -8.87 10.18 20.44
C GLY A 66 -10.23 10.82 20.75
N LEU A 67 -10.24 12.11 21.07
CA LEU A 67 -11.47 12.86 21.32
C LEU A 67 -12.40 12.89 20.10
N LEU A 68 -11.83 13.10 18.91
CA LEU A 68 -12.61 13.05 17.66
C LEU A 68 -13.18 11.65 17.40
N HIS A 69 -12.39 10.60 17.66
CA HIS A 69 -12.84 9.22 17.53
C HIS A 69 -14.02 8.89 18.46
N GLU A 70 -14.05 9.45 19.67
CA GLU A 70 -15.18 9.28 20.60
C GLU A 70 -16.48 9.90 20.09
N GLN A 71 -16.41 10.88 19.19
CA GLN A 71 -17.60 11.51 18.58
C GLN A 71 -18.17 10.70 17.41
N LEU A 72 -17.45 9.70 16.91
CA LEU A 72 -17.94 8.83 15.84
C LEU A 72 -19.06 7.92 16.36
N SER A 73 -19.99 7.56 15.49
CA SER A 73 -20.98 6.51 15.76
C SER A 73 -20.28 5.16 16.00
N GLU A 74 -20.99 4.21 16.63
CA GLU A 74 -20.45 2.85 16.83
C GLU A 74 -20.10 2.17 15.51
N GLU A 75 -20.91 2.37 14.48
CA GLU A 75 -20.68 1.82 13.14
C GLU A 75 -19.39 2.39 12.52
N GLU A 76 -19.18 3.70 12.63
CA GLU A 76 -17.97 4.35 12.12
C GLU A 76 -16.72 3.92 12.88
N ARG A 77 -16.81 3.75 14.20
CA ARG A 77 -15.69 3.25 15.03
C ARG A 77 -15.34 1.80 14.74
N ALA A 78 -16.35 0.97 14.39
CA ALA A 78 -16.14 -0.43 14.01
C ALA A 78 -15.61 -0.61 12.60
N ALA A 79 -15.75 0.41 11.73
CA ALA A 79 -15.28 0.34 10.36
C ALA A 79 -13.74 0.33 10.30
N ASP A 80 -13.18 -0.40 9.32
CA ASP A 80 -11.73 -0.37 9.06
C ASP A 80 -11.31 1.02 8.54
N PRO A 81 -10.48 1.76 9.29
CA PRO A 81 -10.15 3.14 8.94
C PRO A 81 -9.33 3.26 7.66
N LEU A 82 -8.51 2.27 7.32
CA LEU A 82 -7.75 2.27 6.06
C LEU A 82 -8.68 2.09 4.87
N LEU A 83 -9.57 1.10 4.93
CA LEU A 83 -10.54 0.85 3.85
C LEU A 83 -11.49 2.04 3.66
N ARG A 84 -11.92 2.68 4.74
CA ARG A 84 -12.75 3.88 4.65
C ARG A 84 -12.00 5.00 3.93
N ALA A 85 -10.80 5.32 4.36
CA ALA A 85 -9.97 6.35 3.72
C ALA A 85 -9.66 6.00 2.26
N ALA A 86 -9.35 4.74 1.94
CA ALA A 86 -9.09 4.32 0.56
C ALA A 86 -10.33 4.47 -0.33
N ARG A 87 -11.55 4.19 0.18
CA ARG A 87 -12.81 4.41 -0.53
C ARG A 87 -13.06 5.90 -0.78
N ASP A 88 -12.79 6.75 0.19
CA ASP A 88 -12.93 8.21 0.03
C ASP A 88 -11.95 8.74 -1.03
N TYR A 89 -10.69 8.29 -1.02
CA TYR A 89 -9.72 8.62 -2.06
C TYR A 89 -10.15 8.12 -3.43
N ASN A 90 -10.67 6.89 -3.53
CA ASN A 90 -11.21 6.34 -4.77
C ASN A 90 -12.36 7.21 -5.30
N HIS A 91 -13.33 7.52 -4.45
CA HIS A 91 -14.50 8.33 -4.83
C HIS A 91 -14.10 9.71 -5.34
N LEU A 92 -13.15 10.37 -4.67
CA LEU A 92 -12.73 11.74 -4.98
C LEU A 92 -11.77 11.82 -6.18
N ARG A 93 -10.96 10.80 -6.42
CA ARG A 93 -9.81 10.89 -7.32
C ARG A 93 -9.82 9.91 -8.49
N ALA A 94 -10.51 8.79 -8.42
CA ALA A 94 -10.54 7.84 -9.53
C ALA A 94 -11.36 8.38 -10.74
N ARG A 95 -11.09 7.87 -11.93
CA ARG A 95 -11.85 8.13 -13.15
C ARG A 95 -13.30 7.67 -13.02
N ASP A 96 -13.45 6.40 -12.65
CA ASP A 96 -14.72 5.78 -12.34
C ASP A 96 -14.54 4.98 -11.03
N PRO A 97 -15.06 5.48 -9.90
CA PRO A 97 -14.92 4.80 -8.62
C PRO A 97 -15.46 3.37 -8.58
N ARG A 98 -16.42 3.02 -9.45
CA ARG A 98 -17.01 1.68 -9.54
C ARG A 98 -16.02 0.64 -10.08
N HIS A 99 -15.05 1.06 -10.89
CA HIS A 99 -14.01 0.19 -11.45
C HIS A 99 -13.20 -0.53 -10.36
N ALA A 100 -13.03 0.08 -9.19
CA ALA A 100 -12.26 -0.53 -8.10
C ALA A 100 -12.87 -1.86 -7.62
N ALA A 101 -14.20 -1.97 -7.56
CA ALA A 101 -14.86 -3.22 -7.17
C ALA A 101 -14.60 -4.35 -8.19
N GLU A 102 -14.63 -4.03 -9.47
CA GLU A 102 -14.30 -4.97 -10.54
C GLU A 102 -12.83 -5.39 -10.49
N LEU A 103 -11.94 -4.44 -10.24
CA LEU A 103 -10.50 -4.70 -10.11
C LEU A 103 -10.18 -5.60 -8.91
N ILE A 104 -10.88 -5.42 -7.78
CA ILE A 104 -10.78 -6.29 -6.61
C ILE A 104 -11.17 -7.72 -6.98
N ALA A 105 -12.33 -7.91 -7.61
CA ALA A 105 -12.82 -9.23 -8.02
C ALA A 105 -11.88 -9.89 -9.04
N TRP A 106 -11.43 -9.13 -10.04
CA TRP A 106 -10.53 -9.60 -11.09
C TRP A 106 -9.15 -9.99 -10.56
N SER A 107 -8.58 -9.17 -9.68
CA SER A 107 -7.30 -9.47 -9.03
C SER A 107 -7.40 -10.70 -8.12
N ARG A 108 -8.49 -10.81 -7.37
CA ARG A 108 -8.75 -11.95 -6.49
C ARG A 108 -8.84 -13.24 -7.28
N ALA A 109 -9.60 -13.28 -8.40
CA ALA A 109 -9.72 -14.45 -9.24
C ALA A 109 -8.37 -14.96 -9.77
N ILE A 110 -7.47 -14.06 -10.17
CA ILE A 110 -6.11 -14.42 -10.60
C ILE A 110 -5.30 -14.98 -9.42
N LEU A 111 -5.32 -14.33 -8.27
CA LEU A 111 -4.54 -14.75 -7.11
C LEU A 111 -5.02 -16.09 -6.55
N GLU A 112 -6.34 -16.31 -6.46
CA GLU A 112 -6.94 -17.56 -5.99
C GLU A 112 -6.61 -18.71 -6.92
N THR A 113 -6.82 -18.53 -8.22
CA THR A 113 -6.55 -19.58 -9.22
C THR A 113 -5.06 -19.84 -9.44
N ALA A 114 -4.20 -18.88 -9.10
CA ALA A 114 -2.76 -19.09 -9.07
C ALA A 114 -2.26 -19.83 -7.82
N GLY A 115 -3.13 -20.07 -6.82
CA GLY A 115 -2.74 -20.65 -5.53
C GLY A 115 -2.02 -19.67 -4.61
N LEU A 116 -2.23 -18.36 -4.82
CA LEU A 116 -1.58 -17.28 -4.10
C LEU A 116 -2.55 -16.53 -3.16
N ALA A 117 -3.75 -17.06 -2.95
CA ALA A 117 -4.63 -16.61 -1.89
C ALA A 117 -4.01 -17.00 -0.55
N GLY A 118 -3.58 -16.04 0.24
CA GLY A 118 -2.92 -16.26 1.53
C GLY A 118 -3.11 -15.05 2.44
N ASP A 119 -2.63 -15.17 3.66
CA ASP A 119 -2.82 -14.17 4.69
C ASP A 119 -1.91 -12.94 4.53
N GLU A 120 -0.80 -13.07 3.77
CA GLU A 120 0.17 -12.00 3.59
C GLU A 120 0.37 -11.63 2.10
N PRO A 121 0.25 -10.33 1.75
CA PRO A 121 -0.34 -9.28 2.57
C PRO A 121 -1.83 -9.49 2.77
N SER A 122 -2.36 -9.01 3.89
CA SER A 122 -3.76 -9.25 4.26
C SER A 122 -4.75 -8.82 3.15
N PRO A 123 -5.92 -9.49 3.02
CA PRO A 123 -6.93 -9.15 2.02
C PRO A 123 -7.33 -7.67 2.04
N ARG A 124 -7.34 -7.03 3.23
CA ARG A 124 -7.63 -5.59 3.36
C ARG A 124 -6.58 -4.69 2.68
N LEU A 125 -5.30 -5.07 2.68
CA LEU A 125 -4.26 -4.33 1.97
C LEU A 125 -4.40 -4.48 0.46
N ILE A 126 -4.77 -5.68 -0.02
CA ILE A 126 -5.06 -5.93 -1.45
C ILE A 126 -6.28 -5.10 -1.89
N GLU A 127 -7.35 -5.07 -1.09
CA GLU A 127 -8.51 -4.23 -1.37
C GLU A 127 -8.13 -2.74 -1.41
N SER A 128 -7.36 -2.29 -0.42
CA SER A 128 -6.91 -0.89 -0.34
C SER A 128 -6.09 -0.47 -1.55
N VAL A 129 -5.17 -1.32 -2.04
CA VAL A 129 -4.37 -0.99 -3.21
C VAL A 129 -5.20 -0.95 -4.49
N CYS A 130 -6.24 -1.78 -4.62
CA CYS A 130 -7.18 -1.71 -5.73
C CYS A 130 -7.96 -0.38 -5.71
N LEU A 131 -8.47 0.02 -4.54
CA LEU A 131 -9.16 1.30 -4.36
C LEU A 131 -8.27 2.50 -4.71
N LEU A 132 -7.01 2.48 -4.31
CA LEU A 132 -6.05 3.55 -4.54
C LEU A 132 -5.41 3.52 -5.94
N SER A 133 -5.71 2.51 -6.75
CA SER A 133 -4.99 2.24 -7.98
C SER A 133 -5.09 3.32 -9.06
N ASP A 134 -6.13 4.17 -9.07
CA ASP A 134 -6.32 5.20 -10.10
C ASP A 134 -6.24 6.66 -9.58
N ILE A 135 -5.76 6.88 -8.37
CA ILE A 135 -5.72 8.22 -7.75
C ILE A 135 -4.83 9.23 -8.46
N GLY A 136 -3.88 8.77 -9.26
CA GLY A 136 -2.92 9.59 -10.00
C GLY A 136 -3.26 9.82 -11.48
N TRP A 137 -4.42 9.40 -11.97
CA TRP A 137 -4.71 9.43 -13.40
C TRP A 137 -4.72 10.84 -14.03
N ARG A 138 -5.05 11.87 -13.22
CA ARG A 138 -5.06 13.28 -13.66
C ARG A 138 -3.68 13.93 -13.71
N ALA A 139 -2.67 13.30 -13.07
CA ALA A 139 -1.32 13.79 -13.11
C ALA A 139 -0.68 13.57 -14.50
N HIS A 140 0.36 14.34 -14.81
CA HIS A 140 1.12 14.14 -16.03
C HIS A 140 1.66 12.70 -16.13
N PRO A 141 1.57 12.03 -17.30
CA PRO A 141 1.97 10.64 -17.45
C PRO A 141 3.34 10.27 -16.88
N ASP A 142 4.34 11.14 -17.06
CA ASP A 142 5.70 10.87 -16.62
C ASP A 142 5.88 10.92 -15.09
N TYR A 143 4.99 11.64 -14.39
CA TYR A 143 5.10 11.85 -12.94
C TYR A 143 4.06 11.07 -12.13
N ARG A 144 3.08 10.43 -12.78
CA ARG A 144 1.98 9.71 -12.11
C ARG A 144 2.46 8.70 -11.06
N GLY A 145 3.51 7.97 -11.38
CA GLY A 145 4.06 6.95 -10.49
C GLY A 145 4.55 7.56 -9.19
N GLU A 146 5.45 8.52 -9.26
CA GLU A 146 6.02 9.17 -8.09
C GLU A 146 5.00 9.99 -7.31
N GLN A 147 4.14 10.74 -8.00
CA GLN A 147 3.11 11.51 -7.32
C GLN A 147 2.12 10.63 -6.56
N SER A 148 1.66 9.52 -7.16
CA SER A 148 0.76 8.58 -6.49
C SER A 148 1.44 7.90 -5.30
N MET A 149 2.69 7.49 -5.48
CA MET A 149 3.51 6.91 -4.41
C MET A 149 3.65 7.89 -3.24
N ASN A 150 4.01 9.14 -3.52
CA ASN A 150 4.16 10.18 -2.51
C ASN A 150 2.84 10.50 -1.79
N VAL A 151 1.72 10.55 -2.52
CA VAL A 151 0.40 10.72 -1.91
C VAL A 151 0.13 9.61 -0.89
N ILE A 152 0.36 8.35 -1.25
CA ILE A 152 0.10 7.20 -0.36
C ILE A 152 1.09 7.16 0.81
N ALA A 153 2.37 7.41 0.53
CA ALA A 153 3.42 7.38 1.55
C ALA A 153 3.20 8.42 2.66
N HIS A 154 2.62 9.58 2.31
CA HIS A 154 2.44 10.70 3.25
C HIS A 154 0.98 10.98 3.62
N ALA A 155 0.00 10.26 3.04
CA ALA A 155 -1.40 10.41 3.41
C ALA A 155 -1.63 10.06 4.88
N TYR A 156 -2.58 10.75 5.51
CA TYR A 156 -2.99 10.52 6.89
C TYR A 156 -3.89 9.27 6.99
N PHE A 157 -3.36 8.11 6.59
CA PHE A 157 -4.03 6.83 6.77
C PHE A 157 -3.79 6.30 8.18
N THR A 158 -4.86 5.87 8.84
CA THR A 158 -4.83 5.20 10.13
C THR A 158 -5.01 3.68 9.98
N GLY A 159 -4.65 2.93 11.00
CA GLY A 159 -4.78 1.48 10.98
C GLY A 159 -3.85 0.76 10.00
N ILE A 160 -2.74 1.39 9.61
CA ILE A 160 -1.72 0.83 8.72
C ILE A 160 -0.33 1.11 9.28
N ASP A 161 0.55 0.13 9.22
CA ASP A 161 1.95 0.27 9.59
C ASP A 161 2.84 0.72 8.41
N HIS A 162 4.13 0.85 8.65
CA HIS A 162 5.08 1.28 7.61
C HIS A 162 5.23 0.25 6.49
N VAL A 163 5.19 -1.03 6.80
CA VAL A 163 5.26 -2.12 5.81
C VAL A 163 4.05 -2.09 4.89
N GLY A 164 2.84 -2.06 5.47
CA GLY A 164 1.61 -1.95 4.69
C GLY A 164 1.57 -0.70 3.83
N ARG A 165 2.00 0.46 4.37
CA ARG A 165 2.06 1.73 3.63
C ARG A 165 3.04 1.67 2.46
N ALA A 166 4.24 1.13 2.67
CA ALA A 166 5.23 0.94 1.62
C ALA A 166 4.73 -0.03 0.53
N PHE A 167 4.03 -1.10 0.93
CA PHE A 167 3.39 -2.03 0.02
C PHE A 167 2.38 -1.32 -0.91
N LEU A 168 1.43 -0.56 -0.35
CA LEU A 168 0.45 0.20 -1.14
C LEU A 168 1.15 1.17 -2.11
N ALA A 169 2.09 1.95 -1.59
CA ALA A 169 2.80 2.98 -2.35
C ALA A 169 3.59 2.38 -3.53
N LEU A 170 4.33 1.29 -3.30
CA LEU A 170 5.13 0.63 -4.34
C LEU A 170 4.28 -0.10 -5.38
N ALA A 171 3.19 -0.76 -4.99
CA ALA A 171 2.28 -1.38 -5.94
C ALA A 171 1.72 -0.34 -6.93
N ILE A 172 1.34 0.85 -6.45
CA ILE A 172 0.84 1.92 -7.29
C ILE A 172 1.94 2.59 -8.10
N PHE A 173 3.12 2.80 -7.53
CA PHE A 173 4.30 3.29 -8.27
C PHE A 173 4.58 2.42 -9.49
N HIS A 174 4.73 1.10 -9.28
CA HIS A 174 5.05 0.17 -10.34
C HIS A 174 3.92 -0.04 -11.36
N ARG A 175 2.67 0.16 -10.95
CA ARG A 175 1.55 0.19 -11.90
C ARG A 175 1.76 1.27 -12.96
N TYR A 176 2.14 2.48 -12.56
CA TYR A 176 2.32 3.61 -13.47
C TYR A 176 3.69 3.61 -14.15
N ALA A 177 4.75 3.59 -13.37
CA ALA A 177 6.11 3.75 -13.84
C ALA A 177 6.69 2.50 -14.52
N GLY A 178 6.19 1.30 -14.17
CA GLY A 178 6.67 0.03 -14.70
C GLY A 178 7.37 -0.83 -13.66
N LEU A 179 7.41 -2.15 -13.92
CA LEU A 179 7.91 -3.12 -12.92
C LEU A 179 9.40 -2.98 -12.61
N LYS A 180 10.16 -2.41 -13.56
CA LYS A 180 11.61 -2.17 -13.41
C LYS A 180 11.95 -0.71 -13.08
N ALA A 181 10.93 0.12 -12.91
CA ALA A 181 11.15 1.52 -12.57
C ALA A 181 11.84 1.66 -11.22
N ASP A 182 12.63 2.71 -11.10
CA ASP A 182 13.45 3.00 -9.95
C ASP A 182 13.43 4.49 -9.63
N SER A 183 13.51 4.83 -8.35
CA SER A 183 13.76 6.19 -7.87
C SER A 183 14.28 6.15 -6.43
N PRO A 184 14.99 7.20 -5.97
CA PRO A 184 15.47 7.26 -4.58
C PRO A 184 14.36 7.04 -3.55
N ALA A 185 13.17 7.62 -3.76
CA ALA A 185 12.03 7.46 -2.88
C ALA A 185 11.46 6.03 -2.91
N ALA A 186 11.37 5.40 -4.10
CA ALA A 186 10.95 4.01 -4.21
C ALA A 186 11.94 3.06 -3.52
N ASN A 187 13.23 3.32 -3.60
CA ASN A 187 14.27 2.52 -2.93
C ASN A 187 14.18 2.62 -1.40
N ALA A 188 13.92 3.81 -0.86
CA ALA A 188 13.69 3.98 0.57
C ALA A 188 12.48 3.17 1.06
N LEU A 189 11.39 3.13 0.29
CA LEU A 189 10.22 2.32 0.61
C LEU A 189 10.49 0.81 0.46
N ARG A 190 11.24 0.40 -0.56
CA ARG A 190 11.64 -1.02 -0.73
C ARG A 190 12.43 -1.54 0.46
N ALA A 191 13.31 -0.73 1.04
CA ALA A 191 14.09 -1.12 2.21
C ALA A 191 13.24 -1.44 3.46
N LEU A 192 11.97 -1.01 3.47
CA LEU A 192 11.02 -1.33 4.53
C LEU A 192 10.30 -2.67 4.32
N LEU A 193 10.36 -3.25 3.10
CA LEU A 193 9.58 -4.44 2.77
C LEU A 193 10.40 -5.73 2.86
N PRO A 194 9.87 -6.76 3.52
CA PRO A 194 10.32 -8.13 3.29
C PRO A 194 10.15 -8.52 1.81
N THR A 195 11.09 -9.31 1.28
CA THR A 195 11.08 -9.73 -0.13
C THR A 195 9.72 -10.32 -0.58
N PRO A 196 9.06 -11.22 0.17
CA PRO A 196 7.76 -11.76 -0.27
C PRO A 196 6.66 -10.69 -0.43
N ILE A 197 6.68 -9.66 0.43
CA ILE A 197 5.72 -8.56 0.37
C ILE A 197 6.02 -7.64 -0.83
N LEU A 198 7.29 -7.40 -1.13
CA LEU A 198 7.70 -6.67 -2.32
C LEU A 198 7.28 -7.40 -3.61
N ASP A 199 7.53 -8.71 -3.67
CA ASP A 199 7.12 -9.53 -4.81
C ASP A 199 5.60 -9.49 -5.01
N ARG A 200 4.83 -9.46 -3.95
CA ARG A 200 3.38 -9.32 -4.01
C ARG A 200 2.97 -7.92 -4.52
N ALA A 201 3.66 -6.86 -4.12
CA ALA A 201 3.42 -5.51 -4.64
C ALA A 201 3.67 -5.43 -6.15
N LEU A 202 4.76 -6.04 -6.62
CA LEU A 202 5.10 -6.12 -8.04
C LEU A 202 4.08 -6.96 -8.83
N LEU A 203 3.61 -8.06 -8.26
CA LEU A 203 2.57 -8.90 -8.86
C LEU A 203 1.25 -8.13 -9.04
N LEU A 204 0.79 -7.43 -8.00
CA LEU A 204 -0.42 -6.59 -8.09
C LEU A 204 -0.24 -5.46 -9.10
N ALA A 205 0.94 -4.82 -9.13
CA ALA A 205 1.24 -3.83 -10.16
C ALA A 205 1.13 -4.42 -11.57
N ALA A 206 1.62 -5.65 -11.80
CA ALA A 206 1.51 -6.33 -13.09
C ALA A 206 0.04 -6.65 -13.44
N ILE A 207 -0.75 -7.13 -12.49
CA ILE A 207 -2.19 -7.35 -12.64
C ILE A 207 -2.88 -6.05 -13.06
N PHE A 208 -2.65 -4.95 -12.37
CA PHE A 208 -3.23 -3.64 -12.69
C PHE A 208 -2.79 -3.14 -14.07
N ARG A 209 -1.55 -3.36 -14.47
CA ARG A 209 -1.03 -2.96 -15.79
C ARG A 209 -1.75 -3.66 -16.95
N VAL A 210 -2.21 -4.89 -16.75
CA VAL A 210 -3.09 -5.58 -17.71
C VAL A 210 -4.51 -5.02 -17.62
N ALA A 211 -5.10 -5.00 -16.42
CA ALA A 211 -6.48 -4.57 -16.19
C ALA A 211 -6.77 -3.16 -16.76
N TYR A 212 -5.86 -2.21 -16.52
CA TYR A 212 -6.03 -0.84 -17.00
C TYR A 212 -5.81 -0.65 -18.51
N LEU A 213 -5.09 -1.54 -19.18
CA LEU A 213 -5.06 -1.55 -20.65
C LEU A 213 -6.37 -2.06 -21.23
N LEU A 214 -7.02 -3.03 -20.58
CA LEU A 214 -8.28 -3.61 -21.00
C LEU A 214 -9.47 -2.69 -20.73
N SER A 215 -9.51 -2.04 -19.57
CA SER A 215 -10.67 -1.29 -19.09
C SER A 215 -10.55 0.22 -19.27
N ALA A 216 -9.37 0.75 -19.53
CA ALA A 216 -9.08 2.19 -19.46
C ALA A 216 -9.45 2.83 -18.11
N GLY A 217 -9.64 2.03 -17.05
CA GLY A 217 -10.08 2.48 -15.73
C GLY A 217 -11.58 2.76 -15.62
N MET A 218 -12.37 2.26 -16.57
CA MET A 218 -13.83 2.39 -16.59
C MET A 218 -14.50 1.09 -16.14
N ALA A 219 -15.58 1.20 -15.39
CA ALA A 219 -16.39 0.06 -14.98
C ALA A 219 -17.16 -0.56 -16.15
N GLY A 220 -17.56 -1.83 -15.99
CA GLY A 220 -18.34 -2.61 -16.94
C GLY A 220 -17.52 -3.46 -17.90
N LEU A 221 -16.19 -3.34 -17.89
CA LEU A 221 -15.33 -4.05 -18.85
C LEU A 221 -14.63 -5.27 -18.27
N LEU A 222 -14.02 -5.17 -17.06
CA LEU A 222 -13.27 -6.29 -16.48
C LEU A 222 -14.11 -7.55 -16.26
N PRO A 223 -15.38 -7.48 -15.82
CA PRO A 223 -16.23 -8.67 -15.69
C PRO A 223 -16.47 -9.43 -16.99
N ARG A 224 -16.39 -8.72 -18.13
CA ARG A 224 -16.55 -9.33 -19.47
C ARG A 224 -15.27 -10.03 -19.95
N MET A 225 -14.14 -9.78 -19.31
CA MET A 225 -12.82 -10.26 -19.71
C MET A 225 -12.14 -10.98 -18.53
N PRO A 226 -12.68 -12.12 -18.06
CA PRO A 226 -12.11 -12.84 -16.93
C PRO A 226 -10.70 -13.34 -17.24
N ALA A 227 -9.84 -13.30 -16.23
CA ALA A 227 -8.51 -13.88 -16.26
C ALA A 227 -8.31 -14.85 -15.09
N THR A 228 -7.87 -16.05 -15.38
CA THR A 228 -7.69 -17.13 -14.38
C THR A 228 -6.47 -17.99 -14.72
N CYS A 229 -5.91 -18.65 -13.71
CA CYS A 229 -4.85 -19.63 -13.91
C CYS A 229 -5.44 -21.03 -13.96
N VAL A 230 -5.22 -21.75 -15.07
CA VAL A 230 -5.68 -23.13 -15.28
C VAL A 230 -4.53 -23.90 -15.96
N ASP A 231 -4.26 -25.12 -15.50
CA ASP A 231 -3.28 -26.04 -16.08
C ASP A 231 -1.90 -25.40 -16.40
N GLY A 232 -1.40 -24.64 -15.43
CA GLY A 232 -0.08 -23.99 -15.59
C GLY A 232 -0.07 -22.73 -16.47
N ARG A 233 -1.22 -22.25 -16.92
CA ARG A 233 -1.35 -21.06 -17.79
C ARG A 233 -2.21 -19.99 -17.16
N LEU A 234 -1.83 -18.74 -17.37
CA LEU A 234 -2.69 -17.58 -17.16
C LEU A 234 -3.53 -17.36 -18.41
N ILE A 235 -4.82 -17.58 -18.34
CA ILE A 235 -5.75 -17.47 -19.47
C ILE A 235 -6.57 -16.19 -19.32
N LEU A 236 -6.43 -15.27 -20.27
CA LEU A 236 -7.29 -14.10 -20.45
C LEU A 236 -8.36 -14.46 -21.50
N ARG A 237 -9.65 -14.37 -21.13
CA ARG A 237 -10.75 -14.63 -22.04
C ARG A 237 -11.34 -13.33 -22.55
N LEU A 238 -11.42 -13.20 -23.86
CA LEU A 238 -11.98 -12.03 -24.53
C LEU A 238 -13.23 -12.40 -25.33
N PRO A 239 -14.37 -11.71 -25.14
CA PRO A 239 -15.52 -11.86 -26.02
C PRO A 239 -15.18 -11.34 -27.42
N GLU A 240 -15.92 -11.74 -28.42
CA GLU A 240 -15.63 -11.46 -29.84
C GLU A 240 -15.57 -9.94 -30.15
N ASP A 241 -16.48 -9.16 -29.56
CA ASP A 241 -16.53 -7.71 -29.72
C ASP A 241 -15.33 -6.99 -29.07
N LEU A 242 -14.65 -7.61 -28.11
CA LEU A 242 -13.46 -7.10 -27.44
C LEU A 242 -12.16 -7.77 -27.89
N ALA A 243 -12.22 -8.70 -28.86
CA ALA A 243 -11.03 -9.35 -29.41
C ALA A 243 -9.95 -8.36 -29.92
N PRO A 244 -10.28 -7.20 -30.50
CA PRO A 244 -9.28 -6.20 -30.92
C PRO A 244 -8.45 -5.62 -29.77
N LEU A 245 -8.85 -5.79 -28.50
CA LEU A 245 -8.04 -5.39 -27.36
C LEU A 245 -6.78 -6.27 -27.16
N ALA A 246 -6.69 -7.44 -27.81
CA ALA A 246 -5.50 -8.30 -27.80
C ALA A 246 -4.33 -7.68 -28.61
N SER A 247 -4.02 -6.43 -28.35
CA SER A 247 -2.90 -5.72 -28.96
C SER A 247 -1.54 -6.22 -28.42
N ASP A 248 -0.46 -5.99 -29.16
CA ASP A 248 0.91 -6.32 -28.73
C ASP A 248 1.24 -5.78 -27.33
N ARG A 249 0.65 -4.63 -26.99
CA ARG A 249 0.84 -4.01 -25.68
C ARG A 249 0.17 -4.81 -24.57
N VAL A 250 -1.03 -5.30 -24.78
CA VAL A 250 -1.74 -6.18 -23.85
C VAL A 250 -1.03 -7.51 -23.72
N ILE A 251 -0.66 -8.12 -24.84
CA ILE A 251 0.11 -9.37 -24.91
C ILE A 251 1.43 -9.23 -24.11
N GLY A 252 2.16 -8.16 -24.35
CA GLY A 252 3.41 -7.89 -23.65
C GLY A 252 3.24 -7.77 -22.12
N ARG A 253 2.13 -7.14 -21.65
CA ARG A 253 1.81 -7.03 -20.21
C ARG A 253 1.35 -8.36 -19.64
N LEU A 254 0.52 -9.10 -20.37
CA LEU A 254 0.06 -10.43 -19.95
C LEU A 254 1.25 -11.40 -19.81
N LYS A 255 2.19 -11.37 -20.75
CA LYS A 255 3.44 -12.15 -20.67
C LYS A 255 4.28 -11.79 -19.44
N GLN A 256 4.39 -10.49 -19.10
CA GLN A 256 5.08 -10.06 -17.88
C GLN A 256 4.41 -10.59 -16.63
N LEU A 257 3.08 -10.52 -16.57
CA LEU A 257 2.29 -11.03 -15.45
C LEU A 257 2.43 -12.56 -15.31
N ALA A 258 2.29 -13.31 -16.40
CA ALA A 258 2.46 -14.76 -16.42
C ALA A 258 3.86 -15.18 -15.93
N LYS A 259 4.90 -14.46 -16.35
CA LYS A 259 6.27 -14.69 -15.86
C LYS A 259 6.40 -14.51 -14.34
N LEU A 260 5.78 -13.49 -13.75
CA LEU A 260 5.77 -13.29 -12.30
C LEU A 260 5.01 -14.40 -11.56
N LEU A 261 4.00 -14.98 -12.21
CA LEU A 261 3.25 -16.13 -11.69
C LEU A 261 3.97 -17.48 -11.90
N GLY A 262 5.11 -17.50 -12.63
CA GLY A 262 5.77 -18.74 -13.00
C GLY A 262 4.96 -19.62 -13.96
N ARG A 263 4.16 -19.00 -14.84
CA ARG A 263 3.20 -19.67 -15.72
C ARG A 263 3.37 -19.20 -17.18
N ASP A 264 2.85 -20.01 -18.10
CA ASP A 264 2.62 -19.57 -19.47
C ASP A 264 1.37 -18.68 -19.56
N TYR A 265 1.11 -18.07 -20.72
CA TYR A 265 -0.08 -17.26 -20.95
C TYR A 265 -0.83 -17.72 -22.20
N GLU A 266 -2.13 -17.45 -22.18
CA GLU A 266 -3.03 -17.71 -23.30
C GLU A 266 -4.08 -16.61 -23.39
N ILE A 267 -4.47 -16.22 -24.61
CA ILE A 267 -5.64 -15.39 -24.86
C ILE A 267 -6.66 -16.28 -25.57
N ALA A 268 -7.75 -16.59 -24.89
CA ALA A 268 -8.81 -17.41 -25.41
C ALA A 268 -10.05 -16.56 -25.77
N ARG A 269 -10.86 -17.06 -26.67
CA ARG A 269 -12.23 -16.52 -26.89
C ARG A 269 -13.15 -16.97 -25.77
N LEU A 270 -14.08 -16.09 -25.40
CA LEU A 270 -15.14 -16.41 -24.43
C LEU A 270 -16.31 -17.04 -25.15
#